data_f6a3087f78c2c0a2f004f0df9a0ed916
#
_entry.id   f6a3087f78c2c0a2f004f0df9a0ed916
#
_cell.length_a   1.000
_cell.length_b   1.000
_cell.length_c   1.000
_cell.angle_alpha   90.00
_cell.angle_beta   90.00
_cell.angle_gamma   90.00
#
_symmetry.space_group_name_H-M   'P 1'
#
loop_
_entity.id
_entity.type
_entity.pdbx_description
1 polymer ?
#
loop_
_entity_poly.entity_id
_entity_poly.type
_entity_poly.pdbx_seq_one_letter_code
_entity_poly.pdbx_strand_id
1 'polypeptide(L)'
;MKIHHADAFTILPQLDPGSFDAVITDPPYSSGGKGMARKQGKIHADKYCSTVATDFDDGTRDQIAHHLWTCDWLRLCYRLLKPGGWVMIFTDWRQLPLTCNAVQCAGYLWQGINIWHKPNGLPQLGRFFRADEFIVLGTKGEPAGGQKLIGTGARTYAQMWEGLLSPKERYHATSKPLGLMRHLMQVVPPGGKVLDPFMGGGSTLVAAQQKGIDAVGIEVTEANYKTAAARIAELLPLDTPPGK
;
A
#
# COMPACT_ATOMS: atom_id res chain seq x y z
N MET A 1 12.38 -0.46 -12.72
CA MET A 1 11.78 0.26 -11.59
C MET A 1 11.85 1.76 -11.80
N LYS A 2 10.81 2.52 -11.47
CA LYS A 2 10.75 3.98 -11.63
C LYS A 2 10.06 4.63 -10.42
N ILE A 3 10.56 5.76 -9.95
CA ILE A 3 9.95 6.53 -8.85
C ILE A 3 9.73 7.98 -9.27
N HIS A 4 8.65 8.57 -8.79
CA HIS A 4 8.28 9.96 -9.09
C HIS A 4 8.10 10.74 -7.79
N HIS A 5 8.77 11.89 -7.68
CA HIS A 5 8.50 12.88 -6.63
C HIS A 5 7.44 13.84 -7.14
N ALA A 6 6.18 13.54 -6.89
CA ALA A 6 5.04 14.31 -7.37
C ALA A 6 3.74 13.89 -6.68
N ASP A 7 2.67 14.66 -6.88
CA ASP A 7 1.32 14.26 -6.53
C ASP A 7 0.83 13.12 -7.44
N ALA A 8 0.13 12.13 -6.86
CA ALA A 8 -0.39 10.97 -7.57
C ALA A 8 -1.36 11.38 -8.71
N PHE A 9 -2.22 12.38 -8.48
CA PHE A 9 -3.15 12.87 -9.52
C PHE A 9 -2.45 13.52 -10.71
N THR A 10 -1.22 13.98 -10.54
CA THR A 10 -0.41 14.50 -11.65
C THR A 10 0.19 13.38 -12.48
N ILE A 11 0.66 12.31 -11.86
CA ILE A 11 1.40 11.24 -12.54
C ILE A 11 0.48 10.16 -13.10
N LEU A 12 -0.54 9.72 -12.33
CA LEU A 12 -1.43 8.63 -12.75
C LEU A 12 -2.06 8.83 -14.14
N PRO A 13 -2.52 10.03 -14.53
CA PRO A 13 -3.06 10.25 -15.88
C PRO A 13 -2.04 10.05 -17.01
N GLN A 14 -0.74 10.21 -16.73
CA GLN A 14 0.34 10.14 -17.72
C GLN A 14 0.85 8.71 -17.95
N LEU A 15 0.47 7.76 -17.08
CA LEU A 15 0.89 6.37 -17.20
C LEU A 15 0.04 5.62 -18.23
N ASP A 16 0.66 4.62 -18.88
CA ASP A 16 0.02 3.83 -19.93
C ASP A 16 -1.13 2.97 -19.38
N PRO A 17 -2.32 3.03 -19.99
CA PRO A 17 -3.44 2.18 -19.61
C PRO A 17 -3.10 0.69 -19.75
N GLY A 18 -3.62 -0.14 -18.84
CA GLY A 18 -3.49 -1.60 -18.92
C GLY A 18 -2.04 -2.09 -18.81
N SER A 19 -1.15 -1.33 -18.14
CA SER A 19 0.27 -1.65 -18.04
C SER A 19 0.67 -2.34 -16.73
N PHE A 20 -0.20 -2.36 -15.71
CA PHE A 20 0.10 -2.90 -14.38
C PHE A 20 -0.70 -4.17 -14.08
N ASP A 21 -0.06 -5.14 -13.42
CA ASP A 21 -0.67 -6.37 -12.94
C ASP A 21 -1.31 -6.18 -11.56
N ALA A 22 -0.75 -5.28 -10.75
CA ALA A 22 -1.34 -4.92 -9.46
C ALA A 22 -1.07 -3.47 -9.06
N VAL A 23 -1.98 -2.92 -8.25
CA VAL A 23 -1.79 -1.72 -7.42
C VAL A 23 -1.77 -2.18 -5.98
N ILE A 24 -0.68 -1.90 -5.26
CA ILE A 24 -0.52 -2.24 -3.83
C ILE A 24 -0.08 -0.98 -3.11
N THR A 25 -0.91 -0.46 -2.21
CA THR A 25 -0.68 0.88 -1.68
C THR A 25 -1.25 1.12 -0.29
N ASP A 26 -0.59 2.02 0.45
CA ASP A 26 -0.96 2.47 1.80
C ASP A 26 -1.25 3.97 1.79
N PRO A 27 -2.45 4.40 1.34
CA PRO A 27 -2.80 5.81 1.24
C PRO A 27 -2.98 6.43 2.63
N PRO A 28 -2.93 7.78 2.78
CA PRO A 28 -3.29 8.44 4.03
C PRO A 28 -4.73 8.13 4.42
N TYR A 29 -4.95 7.70 5.69
CA TYR A 29 -6.26 7.17 6.13
C TYR A 29 -7.29 8.24 6.49
N SER A 30 -6.88 9.44 6.87
CA SER A 30 -7.80 10.51 7.33
C SER A 30 -8.76 10.05 8.45
N SER A 31 -8.27 9.21 9.35
CA SER A 31 -9.08 8.44 10.33
C SER A 31 -9.72 9.25 11.44
N GLY A 32 -9.64 10.55 11.44
CA GLY A 32 -10.16 11.38 12.52
C GLY A 32 -11.00 12.57 12.08
N GLY A 33 -10.97 12.93 10.80
CA GLY A 33 -11.52 14.19 10.34
C GLY A 33 -10.86 15.41 11.00
N LYS A 34 -11.13 16.61 10.52
CA LYS A 34 -10.52 17.86 11.03
C LYS A 34 -10.70 18.08 12.54
N GLY A 35 -11.82 17.62 13.11
CA GLY A 35 -12.15 17.80 14.53
C GLY A 35 -11.38 16.88 15.48
N MET A 36 -11.03 15.68 15.06
CA MET A 36 -10.29 14.69 15.88
C MET A 36 -8.77 14.82 15.72
N ALA A 37 -8.27 15.18 14.54
CA ALA A 37 -6.85 15.48 14.34
C ALA A 37 -6.36 16.58 15.31
N ARG A 38 -7.19 17.58 15.58
CA ARG A 38 -6.88 18.66 16.51
C ARG A 38 -6.80 18.21 17.98
N LYS A 39 -7.53 17.14 18.37
CA LYS A 39 -7.49 16.55 19.72
C LYS A 39 -6.39 15.48 19.85
N GLN A 40 -6.05 14.80 18.78
CA GLN A 40 -5.03 13.74 18.76
C GLN A 40 -3.61 14.28 18.54
N GLY A 41 -3.44 15.44 17.92
CA GLY A 41 -2.12 16.03 17.63
C GLY A 41 -1.25 16.25 18.87
N LYS A 42 -1.86 16.47 20.06
CA LYS A 42 -1.11 16.56 21.33
C LYS A 42 -0.87 15.20 22.02
N ILE A 43 -1.63 14.15 21.68
CA ILE A 43 -1.55 12.86 22.36
C ILE A 43 -0.70 11.87 21.56
N HIS A 44 -0.65 11.99 20.24
CA HIS A 44 0.14 11.09 19.39
C HIS A 44 1.61 11.49 19.27
N ALA A 45 1.93 12.77 19.31
CA ALA A 45 3.32 13.24 19.29
C ALA A 45 4.14 12.72 20.49
N ASP A 46 3.50 12.59 21.67
CA ASP A 46 4.18 12.14 22.89
C ASP A 46 4.27 10.60 23.03
N LYS A 47 3.50 9.82 22.28
CA LYS A 47 3.46 8.35 22.45
C LYS A 47 4.27 7.54 21.44
N TYR A 48 4.55 8.10 20.28
CA TYR A 48 5.43 7.49 19.28
C TYR A 48 6.72 8.29 19.15
N CYS A 49 7.46 8.35 20.24
CA CYS A 49 8.76 8.96 20.39
C CYS A 49 9.63 8.83 19.12
N SER A 50 9.39 9.67 18.14
CA SER A 50 10.34 9.99 17.10
C SER A 50 10.42 11.51 17.02
N THR A 51 11.57 12.04 17.35
CA THR A 51 11.98 13.45 17.26
C THR A 51 12.02 13.99 15.82
N VAL A 52 11.40 13.30 14.89
CA VAL A 52 11.23 13.73 13.50
C VAL A 52 9.79 14.15 13.35
N ALA A 53 9.52 15.45 13.37
CA ALA A 53 8.27 16.01 12.86
C ALA A 53 8.18 15.62 11.38
N THR A 54 7.49 14.53 11.09
CA THR A 54 7.16 14.20 9.72
C THR A 54 6.02 15.13 9.32
N ASP A 55 6.24 15.92 8.31
CA ASP A 55 5.24 16.71 7.58
C ASP A 55 4.31 15.74 6.82
N PHE A 56 3.73 14.79 7.57
CA PHE A 56 2.84 13.78 7.05
C PHE A 56 1.43 14.37 7.11
N ASP A 57 0.95 14.83 5.96
CA ASP A 57 -0.47 15.14 5.80
C ASP A 57 -1.25 13.82 5.90
N ASP A 58 -1.66 13.46 7.12
CA ASP A 58 -2.55 12.31 7.42
C ASP A 58 -3.96 12.52 6.81
N GLY A 59 -4.06 13.46 5.86
CA GLY A 59 -5.31 13.81 5.20
C GLY A 59 -6.33 14.29 6.23
N THR A 60 -6.33 15.57 6.51
CA THR A 60 -7.35 16.22 7.40
C THR A 60 -8.72 16.31 6.73
N ARG A 61 -9.02 15.44 5.76
CA ARG A 61 -10.30 15.42 5.06
C ARG A 61 -11.39 14.86 5.97
N ASP A 62 -12.58 15.45 5.91
CA ASP A 62 -13.77 14.84 6.48
C ASP A 62 -14.13 13.54 5.72
N GLN A 63 -14.88 12.64 6.37
CA GLN A 63 -15.08 11.25 5.90
C GLN A 63 -15.61 11.17 4.47
N ILE A 64 -16.57 12.00 4.10
CA ILE A 64 -17.13 12.01 2.73
C ILE A 64 -16.12 12.56 1.72
N ALA A 65 -15.41 13.64 2.06
CA ALA A 65 -14.37 14.19 1.20
C ALA A 65 -13.21 13.19 0.99
N HIS A 66 -12.86 12.44 2.04
CA HIS A 66 -11.86 11.36 1.95
C HIS A 66 -12.36 10.22 1.06
N HIS A 67 -13.61 9.82 1.20
CA HIS A 67 -14.21 8.78 0.35
C HIS A 67 -14.22 9.19 -1.12
N LEU A 68 -14.64 10.41 -1.46
CA LEU A 68 -14.61 10.91 -2.83
C LEU A 68 -13.19 10.94 -3.40
N TRP A 69 -12.23 11.47 -2.63
CA TRP A 69 -10.82 11.47 -3.00
C TRP A 69 -10.30 10.05 -3.25
N THR A 70 -10.71 9.08 -2.43
CA THR A 70 -10.33 7.66 -2.59
C THR A 70 -10.92 7.09 -3.88
N CYS A 71 -12.19 7.37 -4.18
CA CYS A 71 -12.81 6.95 -5.44
C CYS A 71 -12.08 7.52 -6.67
N ASP A 72 -11.63 8.77 -6.60
CA ASP A 72 -11.02 9.44 -7.75
C ASP A 72 -9.66 8.84 -8.12
N TRP A 73 -8.74 8.67 -7.17
CA TRP A 73 -7.46 8.02 -7.48
C TRP A 73 -7.62 6.54 -7.81
N LEU A 74 -8.61 5.84 -7.22
CA LEU A 74 -8.91 4.45 -7.57
C LEU A 74 -9.38 4.30 -9.02
N ARG A 75 -10.20 5.22 -9.54
CA ARG A 75 -10.61 5.24 -10.95
C ARG A 75 -9.42 5.42 -11.89
N LEU A 76 -8.48 6.30 -11.52
CA LEU A 76 -7.23 6.45 -12.29
C LEU A 76 -6.43 5.15 -12.28
N CYS A 77 -6.29 4.49 -11.13
CA CYS A 77 -5.60 3.20 -11.01
C CYS A 77 -6.33 2.08 -11.77
N TYR A 78 -7.68 2.06 -11.78
CA TYR A 78 -8.47 1.09 -12.55
C TYR A 78 -8.12 1.11 -14.03
N ARG A 79 -7.97 2.31 -14.61
CA ARG A 79 -7.55 2.47 -16.01
C ARG A 79 -6.19 1.82 -16.27
N LEU A 80 -5.27 1.92 -15.32
CA LEU A 80 -3.89 1.47 -15.43
C LEU A 80 -3.72 -0.04 -15.29
N LEU A 81 -4.66 -0.73 -14.62
CA LEU A 81 -4.61 -2.17 -14.46
C LEU A 81 -4.94 -2.91 -15.76
N LYS A 82 -4.25 -4.02 -15.97
CA LYS A 82 -4.63 -5.05 -16.96
C LYS A 82 -5.97 -5.68 -16.58
N PRO A 83 -6.72 -6.27 -17.53
CA PRO A 83 -7.85 -7.14 -17.19
C PRO A 83 -7.41 -8.25 -16.22
N GLY A 84 -8.18 -8.47 -15.15
CA GLY A 84 -7.83 -9.40 -14.07
C GLY A 84 -6.79 -8.91 -13.09
N GLY A 85 -6.25 -7.71 -13.26
CA GLY A 85 -5.28 -7.10 -12.35
C GLY A 85 -5.89 -6.73 -10.99
N TRP A 86 -5.06 -6.72 -9.95
CA TRP A 86 -5.46 -6.56 -8.56
C TRP A 86 -5.27 -5.14 -8.05
N VAL A 87 -6.16 -4.68 -7.17
CA VAL A 87 -5.93 -3.55 -6.27
C VAL A 87 -5.96 -4.04 -4.83
N MET A 88 -4.97 -3.61 -4.04
CA MET A 88 -4.80 -3.96 -2.63
C MET A 88 -4.51 -2.70 -1.83
N ILE A 89 -5.43 -2.32 -0.95
CA ILE A 89 -5.41 -1.03 -0.27
C ILE A 89 -5.35 -1.26 1.22
N PHE A 90 -4.27 -0.80 1.84
CA PHE A 90 -4.20 -0.77 3.30
C PHE A 90 -5.19 0.25 3.85
N THR A 91 -5.79 -0.10 4.98
CA THR A 91 -6.74 0.77 5.66
C THR A 91 -6.86 0.42 7.15
N ASP A 92 -7.31 1.37 7.95
CA ASP A 92 -7.65 1.11 9.33
C ASP A 92 -9.13 0.69 9.47
N TRP A 93 -9.51 0.27 10.68
CA TRP A 93 -10.86 -0.18 10.99
C TRP A 93 -11.94 0.90 10.79
N ARG A 94 -11.59 2.20 10.87
CA ARG A 94 -12.55 3.30 10.72
C ARG A 94 -12.87 3.55 9.25
N GLN A 95 -11.84 3.50 8.42
CA GLN A 95 -11.98 3.72 6.98
C GLN A 95 -12.34 2.45 6.23
N LEU A 96 -12.28 1.27 6.87
CA LEU A 96 -12.57 0.00 6.23
C LEU A 96 -13.90 -0.01 5.46
N PRO A 97 -15.04 0.42 6.02
CA PRO A 97 -16.31 0.45 5.27
C PRO A 97 -16.26 1.37 4.06
N LEU A 98 -15.65 2.56 4.21
CA LEU A 98 -15.57 3.55 3.13
C LEU A 98 -14.58 3.10 2.04
N THR A 99 -13.49 2.43 2.40
CA THR A 99 -12.54 1.87 1.44
C THR A 99 -13.17 0.73 0.65
N CYS A 100 -13.94 -0.17 1.27
CA CYS A 100 -14.71 -1.21 0.59
C CYS A 100 -15.72 -0.61 -0.40
N ASN A 101 -16.40 0.46 -0.01
CA ASN A 101 -17.33 1.15 -0.91
C ASN A 101 -16.61 1.84 -2.06
N ALA A 102 -15.47 2.49 -1.79
CA ALA A 102 -14.69 3.19 -2.81
C ALA A 102 -14.17 2.24 -3.90
N VAL A 103 -13.71 1.04 -3.53
CA VAL A 103 -13.30 -0.01 -4.48
C VAL A 103 -14.44 -0.34 -5.44
N GLN A 104 -15.65 -0.56 -4.93
CA GLN A 104 -16.83 -0.85 -5.75
C GLN A 104 -17.25 0.36 -6.60
N CYS A 105 -17.27 1.56 -6.01
CA CYS A 105 -17.60 2.81 -6.73
C CYS A 105 -16.61 3.15 -7.85
N ALA A 106 -15.37 2.70 -7.74
CA ALA A 106 -14.35 2.88 -8.77
C ALA A 106 -14.43 1.82 -9.89
N GLY A 107 -15.32 0.83 -9.77
CA GLY A 107 -15.60 -0.18 -10.81
C GLY A 107 -14.88 -1.51 -10.64
N TYR A 108 -14.19 -1.73 -9.51
CA TYR A 108 -13.56 -3.02 -9.22
C TYR A 108 -14.60 -4.06 -8.77
N LEU A 109 -14.34 -5.32 -9.05
CA LEU A 109 -15.00 -6.44 -8.35
C LEU A 109 -14.35 -6.57 -6.97
N TRP A 110 -15.15 -6.40 -5.93
CA TRP A 110 -14.67 -6.54 -4.56
C TRP A 110 -14.40 -8.01 -4.24
N GLN A 111 -13.15 -8.34 -3.88
CA GLN A 111 -12.68 -9.71 -3.64
C GLN A 111 -12.56 -10.06 -2.14
N GLY A 112 -12.85 -9.11 -1.26
CA GLY A 112 -12.78 -9.33 0.18
C GLY A 112 -11.71 -8.49 0.87
N ILE A 113 -11.25 -8.99 2.02
CA ILE A 113 -10.33 -8.26 2.91
C ILE A 113 -9.26 -9.23 3.38
N ASN A 114 -7.99 -8.86 3.24
CA ASN A 114 -6.88 -9.53 3.92
C ASN A 114 -6.58 -8.82 5.25
N ILE A 115 -6.00 -9.56 6.18
CA ILE A 115 -5.70 -9.08 7.53
C ILE A 115 -4.18 -9.17 7.77
N TRP A 116 -3.61 -8.07 8.23
CA TRP A 116 -2.30 -8.05 8.83
C TRP A 116 -2.45 -8.04 10.35
N HIS A 117 -2.19 -9.19 10.97
CA HIS A 117 -2.17 -9.35 12.42
C HIS A 117 -0.82 -8.97 13.03
N LYS A 118 -0.84 -8.07 14.02
CA LYS A 118 0.35 -7.59 14.74
C LYS A 118 0.33 -8.16 16.18
N PRO A 119 1.04 -9.25 16.46
CA PRO A 119 0.93 -9.94 17.76
C PRO A 119 1.42 -9.11 18.97
N ASN A 120 2.11 -8.00 18.74
CA ASN A 120 2.62 -7.12 19.80
C ASN A 120 1.85 -5.81 19.98
N GLY A 121 0.62 -5.72 19.49
CA GLY A 121 -0.20 -4.53 19.70
C GLY A 121 -0.28 -4.19 21.20
N LEU A 122 -0.43 -2.91 21.55
CA LEU A 122 -0.53 -2.48 22.95
C LEU A 122 -1.98 -2.50 23.42
N PRO A 123 -2.29 -3.20 24.52
CA PRO A 123 -3.62 -3.20 25.10
C PRO A 123 -3.99 -1.79 25.61
N GLN A 124 -5.25 -1.42 25.46
CA GLN A 124 -5.81 -0.17 26.00
C GLN A 124 -6.88 -0.49 27.02
N LEU A 125 -6.81 0.14 28.19
CA LEU A 125 -7.78 -0.05 29.27
C LEU A 125 -9.22 0.23 28.78
N GLY A 126 -10.15 -0.67 29.11
CA GLY A 126 -11.57 -0.54 28.80
C GLY A 126 -11.93 -0.72 27.32
N ARG A 127 -11.03 -1.30 26.49
CA ARG A 127 -11.26 -1.54 25.06
C ARG A 127 -10.76 -2.91 24.65
N PHE A 128 -11.37 -3.45 23.58
CA PHE A 128 -10.80 -4.60 22.91
C PHE A 128 -9.45 -4.27 22.31
N PHE A 129 -8.54 -5.22 22.39
CA PHE A 129 -7.22 -5.13 21.82
C PHE A 129 -7.30 -5.02 20.28
N ARG A 130 -6.57 -4.06 19.70
CA ARG A 130 -6.54 -3.82 18.27
C ARG A 130 -5.16 -4.19 17.75
N ALA A 131 -5.06 -5.36 17.16
CA ALA A 131 -3.83 -5.89 16.62
C ALA A 131 -3.80 -5.89 15.08
N ASP A 132 -4.92 -5.54 14.44
CA ASP A 132 -5.10 -5.76 13.01
C ASP A 132 -5.08 -4.48 12.20
N GLU A 133 -4.45 -4.54 11.03
CA GLU A 133 -4.68 -3.67 9.89
C GLU A 133 -5.33 -4.47 8.76
N PHE A 134 -6.09 -3.80 7.94
CA PHE A 134 -6.88 -4.41 6.88
C PHE A 134 -6.33 -4.05 5.52
N ILE A 135 -6.44 -4.97 4.57
CA ILE A 135 -6.11 -4.75 3.16
C ILE A 135 -7.35 -5.09 2.35
N VAL A 136 -8.01 -4.07 1.79
CA VAL A 136 -9.18 -4.25 0.93
C VAL A 136 -8.71 -4.70 -0.45
N LEU A 137 -9.34 -5.75 -0.98
CA LEU A 137 -8.97 -6.38 -2.23
C LEU A 137 -10.03 -6.12 -3.30
N GLY A 138 -9.59 -5.81 -4.50
CA GLY A 138 -10.45 -5.72 -5.67
C GLY A 138 -9.73 -6.16 -6.94
N THR A 139 -10.48 -6.46 -8.01
CA THR A 139 -9.92 -6.82 -9.31
C THR A 139 -10.60 -6.05 -10.43
N LYS A 140 -9.87 -5.82 -11.51
CA LYS A 140 -10.42 -5.29 -12.76
C LYS A 140 -11.05 -6.42 -13.58
N GLY A 141 -12.33 -6.69 -13.36
CA GLY A 141 -13.01 -7.87 -13.90
C GLY A 141 -12.58 -9.15 -13.18
N GLU A 142 -12.82 -10.30 -13.78
CA GLU A 142 -12.45 -11.60 -13.21
C GLU A 142 -10.92 -11.68 -12.98
N PRO A 143 -10.47 -12.21 -11.82
CA PRO A 143 -9.05 -12.34 -11.52
C PRO A 143 -8.35 -13.20 -12.57
N ALA A 144 -7.18 -12.79 -13.02
CA ALA A 144 -6.37 -13.56 -13.95
C ALA A 144 -6.07 -14.95 -13.35
N GLY A 145 -6.50 -16.01 -14.03
CA GLY A 145 -6.35 -17.40 -13.58
C GLY A 145 -7.45 -17.93 -12.66
N GLY A 146 -8.46 -17.11 -12.29
CA GLY A 146 -9.51 -17.46 -11.33
C GLY A 146 -10.40 -18.66 -11.73
N GLN A 147 -10.55 -18.96 -13.00
CA GLN A 147 -11.40 -20.07 -13.48
C GLN A 147 -10.72 -21.45 -13.43
N LYS A 148 -9.42 -21.54 -13.14
CA LYS A 148 -8.66 -22.80 -13.16
C LYS A 148 -8.28 -23.33 -11.77
N LEU A 149 -8.85 -22.79 -10.70
CA LEU A 149 -8.40 -23.08 -9.34
C LEU A 149 -8.89 -24.42 -8.77
N ILE A 150 -10.00 -24.97 -9.26
CA ILE A 150 -10.55 -26.24 -8.77
C ILE A 150 -9.91 -27.41 -9.52
N GLY A 151 -9.12 -28.21 -8.81
CA GLY A 151 -8.55 -29.46 -9.31
C GLY A 151 -7.22 -29.37 -10.08
N THR A 152 -6.61 -28.20 -10.20
CA THR A 152 -5.38 -28.00 -11.00
C THR A 152 -4.10 -27.77 -10.19
N GLY A 153 -4.13 -27.90 -8.84
CA GLY A 153 -2.99 -27.52 -7.98
C GLY A 153 -2.70 -26.01 -7.95
N ALA A 154 -3.66 -25.21 -8.36
CA ALA A 154 -3.56 -23.76 -8.31
C ALA A 154 -3.37 -23.27 -6.86
N ARG A 155 -2.52 -22.27 -6.70
CA ARG A 155 -2.14 -21.76 -5.38
C ARG A 155 -3.29 -20.96 -4.76
N THR A 156 -3.69 -21.35 -3.55
CA THR A 156 -4.49 -20.52 -2.66
C THR A 156 -3.56 -19.66 -1.81
N TYR A 157 -3.96 -18.42 -1.53
CA TYR A 157 -3.19 -17.49 -0.71
C TYR A 157 -3.87 -17.32 0.65
N ALA A 158 -3.09 -17.29 1.72
CA ALA A 158 -3.65 -17.07 3.05
C ALA A 158 -4.22 -15.64 3.14
N GLN A 159 -5.45 -15.53 3.66
CA GLN A 159 -6.12 -14.24 3.87
C GLN A 159 -5.50 -13.44 5.02
N MET A 160 -4.88 -14.10 5.98
CA MET A 160 -4.21 -13.47 7.11
C MET A 160 -2.70 -13.61 6.98
N TRP A 161 -1.98 -12.52 7.26
CA TRP A 161 -0.54 -12.51 7.46
C TRP A 161 -0.23 -12.04 8.88
N GLU A 162 0.54 -12.82 9.61
CA GLU A 162 0.98 -12.49 10.97
C GLU A 162 2.47 -12.16 10.97
N GLY A 163 2.81 -11.07 11.63
CA GLY A 163 4.20 -10.70 11.81
C GLY A 163 4.40 -9.23 12.19
N LEU A 164 5.63 -8.94 12.59
CA LEU A 164 6.05 -7.62 13.03
C LEU A 164 6.96 -6.96 12.02
N LEU A 165 6.94 -5.63 12.04
CA LEU A 165 7.96 -4.86 11.37
C LEU A 165 9.29 -5.04 12.12
N SER A 166 10.29 -5.59 11.43
CA SER A 166 11.64 -5.69 11.97
C SER A 166 12.21 -4.29 12.26
N PRO A 167 12.98 -4.12 13.36
CA PRO A 167 13.67 -2.84 13.61
C PRO A 167 14.51 -2.36 12.42
N LYS A 168 15.13 -3.29 11.68
CA LYS A 168 15.92 -2.99 10.46
C LYS A 168 15.07 -2.53 9.27
N GLU A 169 13.77 -2.82 9.27
CA GLU A 169 12.81 -2.42 8.23
C GLU A 169 12.07 -1.12 8.57
N ARG A 170 12.31 -0.57 9.77
CA ARG A 170 11.63 0.64 10.24
C ARG A 170 12.33 1.90 9.73
N TYR A 171 12.16 2.21 8.47
CA TYR A 171 12.67 3.45 7.86
C TYR A 171 11.72 4.64 8.00
N HIS A 172 10.44 4.36 8.30
CA HIS A 172 9.40 5.37 8.48
C HIS A 172 8.39 4.87 9.52
N ALA A 173 7.62 5.79 10.15
CA ALA A 173 6.60 5.45 11.14
C ALA A 173 5.52 4.49 10.61
N THR A 174 5.21 4.57 9.32
CA THR A 174 4.19 3.76 8.62
C THR A 174 4.79 2.67 7.73
N SER A 175 6.07 2.33 7.85
CA SER A 175 6.69 1.26 7.07
C SER A 175 5.92 -0.05 7.20
N LYS A 176 5.72 -0.76 6.08
CA LYS A 176 5.10 -2.10 6.07
C LYS A 176 6.19 -3.19 6.05
N PRO A 177 5.98 -4.33 6.73
CA PRO A 177 6.92 -5.45 6.69
C PRO A 177 7.13 -5.97 5.27
N LEU A 178 8.38 -6.18 4.86
CA LEU A 178 8.67 -6.70 3.52
C LEU A 178 8.10 -8.11 3.33
N GLY A 179 7.99 -8.91 4.40
CA GLY A 179 7.32 -10.21 4.38
C GLY A 179 5.86 -10.11 3.94
N LEU A 180 5.12 -9.16 4.52
CA LEU A 180 3.74 -8.88 4.14
C LEU A 180 3.65 -8.43 2.68
N MET A 181 4.51 -7.48 2.26
CA MET A 181 4.48 -6.98 0.89
C MET A 181 4.78 -8.11 -0.12
N ARG A 182 5.74 -8.98 0.16
CA ARG A 182 6.02 -10.17 -0.66
C ARG A 182 4.85 -11.16 -0.69
N HIS A 183 4.10 -11.29 0.42
CA HIS A 183 2.89 -12.10 0.49
C HIS A 183 1.81 -11.55 -0.45
N LEU A 184 1.53 -10.25 -0.41
CA LEU A 184 0.55 -9.63 -1.30
C LEU A 184 0.93 -9.73 -2.78
N MET A 185 2.22 -9.70 -3.11
CA MET A 185 2.72 -9.83 -4.48
C MET A 185 2.66 -11.25 -5.06
N GLN A 186 2.13 -12.24 -4.35
CA GLN A 186 1.98 -13.61 -4.87
C GLN A 186 1.03 -13.69 -6.06
N VAL A 187 0.11 -12.74 -6.18
CA VAL A 187 -0.84 -12.64 -7.30
C VAL A 187 -0.22 -12.03 -8.57
N VAL A 188 0.95 -11.42 -8.45
CA VAL A 188 1.65 -10.79 -9.57
C VAL A 188 2.46 -11.87 -10.31
N PRO A 189 2.31 -12.03 -11.62
CA PRO A 189 3.07 -13.01 -12.37
C PRO A 189 4.57 -12.67 -12.40
N PRO A 190 5.45 -13.66 -12.65
CA PRO A 190 6.86 -13.39 -12.90
C PRO A 190 7.06 -12.37 -14.01
N GLY A 191 7.93 -11.38 -13.81
CA GLY A 191 8.13 -10.28 -14.75
C GLY A 191 6.97 -9.29 -14.85
N GLY A 192 5.97 -9.41 -13.97
CA GLY A 192 4.85 -8.49 -13.88
C GLY A 192 5.25 -7.10 -13.36
N LYS A 193 4.27 -6.20 -13.28
CA LYS A 193 4.50 -4.80 -12.92
C LYS A 193 3.50 -4.33 -11.86
N VAL A 194 4.03 -3.67 -10.80
CA VAL A 194 3.25 -3.15 -9.67
C VAL A 194 3.30 -1.62 -9.67
N LEU A 195 2.19 -1.01 -9.26
CA LEU A 195 2.08 0.43 -9.00
C LEU A 195 1.80 0.67 -7.52
N ASP A 196 2.51 1.63 -6.93
CA ASP A 196 2.21 2.19 -5.62
C ASP A 196 2.08 3.72 -5.73
N PRO A 197 0.86 4.26 -5.82
CA PRO A 197 0.63 5.70 -5.95
C PRO A 197 0.92 6.51 -4.67
N PHE A 198 1.16 5.85 -3.53
CA PHE A 198 1.47 6.47 -2.24
C PHE A 198 2.61 5.70 -1.56
N MET A 199 3.77 5.60 -2.24
CA MET A 199 4.83 4.64 -1.89
C MET A 199 5.50 4.90 -0.53
N GLY A 200 5.36 6.09 0.05
CA GLY A 200 6.03 6.45 1.29
C GLY A 200 7.53 6.14 1.24
N GLY A 201 8.03 5.41 2.22
CA GLY A 201 9.43 4.95 2.27
C GLY A 201 9.75 3.76 1.34
N GLY A 202 8.88 3.39 0.39
CA GLY A 202 9.16 2.45 -0.70
C GLY A 202 9.11 0.96 -0.35
N SER A 203 8.40 0.54 0.70
CA SER A 203 8.35 -0.89 1.09
C SER A 203 7.80 -1.78 -0.02
N THR A 204 6.79 -1.32 -0.76
CA THR A 204 6.24 -2.00 -1.94
C THR A 204 7.31 -2.21 -3.02
N LEU A 205 8.08 -1.16 -3.32
CA LEU A 205 9.08 -1.20 -4.39
C LEU A 205 10.25 -2.11 -4.03
N VAL A 206 10.72 -2.03 -2.77
CA VAL A 206 11.77 -2.91 -2.24
C VAL A 206 11.35 -4.38 -2.33
N ALA A 207 10.12 -4.70 -1.93
CA ALA A 207 9.61 -6.07 -2.02
C ALA A 207 9.45 -6.53 -3.48
N ALA A 208 9.01 -5.66 -4.38
CA ALA A 208 8.92 -5.94 -5.81
C ALA A 208 10.29 -6.28 -6.41
N GLN A 209 11.31 -5.47 -6.11
CA GLN A 209 12.68 -5.71 -6.57
C GLN A 209 13.23 -7.05 -6.10
N GLN A 210 13.01 -7.40 -4.81
CA GLN A 210 13.41 -8.71 -4.25
C GLN A 210 12.74 -9.90 -4.94
N LYS A 211 11.59 -9.69 -5.58
CA LYS A 211 10.84 -10.72 -6.33
C LYS A 211 11.07 -10.67 -7.84
N GLY A 212 11.93 -9.78 -8.35
CA GLY A 212 12.13 -9.60 -9.80
C GLY A 212 10.88 -9.03 -10.51
N ILE A 213 10.05 -8.27 -9.80
CA ILE A 213 8.85 -7.61 -10.32
C ILE A 213 9.22 -6.14 -10.60
N ASP A 214 8.81 -5.62 -11.78
CA ASP A 214 8.96 -4.19 -12.05
C ASP A 214 7.98 -3.36 -11.22
N ALA A 215 8.38 -2.16 -10.82
CA ALA A 215 7.53 -1.32 -10.01
C ALA A 215 7.63 0.16 -10.36
N VAL A 216 6.50 0.86 -10.22
CA VAL A 216 6.42 2.32 -10.27
C VAL A 216 5.88 2.82 -8.94
N GLY A 217 6.55 3.80 -8.34
CA GLY A 217 6.13 4.45 -7.10
C GLY A 217 5.98 5.95 -7.27
N ILE A 218 5.01 6.52 -6.57
CA ILE A 218 4.77 7.97 -6.54
C ILE A 218 4.74 8.40 -5.08
N GLU A 219 5.41 9.51 -4.76
CA GLU A 219 5.44 10.08 -3.42
C GLU A 219 5.53 11.61 -3.52
N VAL A 220 4.66 12.29 -2.80
CA VAL A 220 4.59 13.76 -2.81
C VAL A 220 5.57 14.37 -1.81
N THR A 221 5.86 13.69 -0.71
CA THR A 221 6.73 14.18 0.36
C THR A 221 8.20 13.93 0.02
N GLU A 222 8.99 14.98 -0.06
CA GLU A 222 10.41 14.89 -0.43
C GLU A 222 11.22 13.98 0.49
N ALA A 223 10.99 14.02 1.79
CA ALA A 223 11.70 13.21 2.79
C ALA A 223 11.45 11.70 2.55
N ASN A 224 10.19 11.31 2.30
CA ASN A 224 9.81 9.93 2.01
C ASN A 224 10.37 9.47 0.66
N TYR A 225 10.27 10.33 -0.36
CA TYR A 225 10.86 10.05 -1.68
C TYR A 225 12.37 9.78 -1.59
N LYS A 226 13.12 10.63 -0.87
CA LYS A 226 14.57 10.42 -0.66
C LYS A 226 14.86 9.10 0.07
N THR A 227 14.05 8.77 1.08
CA THR A 227 14.16 7.50 1.80
C THR A 227 13.93 6.30 0.88
N ALA A 228 12.88 6.34 0.05
CA ALA A 228 12.58 5.29 -0.90
C ALA A 228 13.70 5.15 -1.95
N ALA A 229 14.21 6.26 -2.49
CA ALA A 229 15.29 6.27 -3.46
C ALA A 229 16.57 5.63 -2.91
N ALA A 230 16.97 5.97 -1.68
CA ALA A 230 18.14 5.40 -1.02
C ALA A 230 17.98 3.87 -0.85
N ARG A 231 16.84 3.40 -0.33
CA ARG A 231 16.57 1.98 -0.11
C ARG A 231 16.58 1.17 -1.41
N ILE A 232 16.06 1.74 -2.49
CA ILE A 232 16.05 1.08 -3.79
C ILE A 232 17.48 1.00 -4.35
N ALA A 233 18.28 2.06 -4.21
CA ALA A 233 19.67 2.10 -4.66
C ALA A 233 20.56 1.07 -3.93
N GLU A 234 20.34 0.85 -2.62
CA GLU A 234 21.05 -0.15 -1.82
C GLU A 234 20.83 -1.61 -2.31
N LEU A 235 19.72 -1.86 -3.00
CA LEU A 235 19.35 -3.18 -3.49
C LEU A 235 19.79 -3.44 -4.92
N LEU A 236 20.18 -2.41 -5.67
CA LEU A 236 20.79 -2.59 -6.99
C LEU A 236 22.17 -3.23 -6.81
N PRO A 237 22.54 -4.28 -7.59
CA PRO A 237 23.91 -4.75 -7.59
C PRO A 237 24.79 -3.54 -7.90
N LEU A 238 25.82 -3.31 -7.08
CA LEU A 238 26.91 -2.41 -7.47
C LEU A 238 27.40 -2.92 -8.81
N ASP A 239 27.37 -2.08 -9.84
CA ASP A 239 27.93 -2.40 -11.16
C ASP A 239 29.32 -2.99 -10.96
N THR A 240 29.44 -4.28 -11.10
CA THR A 240 30.77 -4.91 -11.18
C THR A 240 31.37 -4.42 -12.49
N PRO A 241 32.49 -3.67 -12.44
CA PRO A 241 33.12 -3.22 -13.67
C PRO A 241 33.44 -4.46 -14.54
N PRO A 242 33.28 -4.37 -15.86
CA PRO A 242 33.57 -5.51 -16.74
C PRO A 242 34.99 -5.98 -16.46
N GLY A 243 35.07 -7.24 -16.01
CA GLY A 243 36.36 -7.87 -15.77
C GLY A 243 37.27 -7.78 -16.99
N LYS A 244 38.51 -7.42 -16.72
CA LYS A 244 39.61 -7.46 -17.68
C LYS A 244 39.85 -8.87 -18.16
#